data_38eb6251d037397a74c18a9774d63bf2
#
_entry.id   38eb6251d037397a74c18a9774d63bf2
#
_cell.length_a   1.000
_cell.length_b   1.000
_cell.length_c   1.000
_cell.angle_alpha   90.00
_cell.angle_beta   90.00
_cell.angle_gamma   90.00
#
_symmetry.space_group_name_H-M   'P 1'
#
loop_
_entity.id
_entity.type
_entity.pdbx_description
1 polymer ?
#
loop_
_entity_poly.entity_id
_entity_poly.type
_entity_poly.pdbx_seq_one_letter_code
_entity_poly.pdbx_strand_id
1 'polypeptide(L)'
;MIDRKTFMKSCAAFCAAGISCSAKADQPGATSQNACSLEQNQLHAVQGKLDNGQLRFAGFVESIEKRFSESERRKLFNGFGRQCAQTYRASLLDRYKGNIRGFLDEGLRNWMAEASYDEAAGTIRIVDKSPTCTCPLVKEGSTPPSFCDCTLGWQEEAYSTILGKPVHAELEESLLRGGKRCVFLIRVIA
;
A
#
# COMPACT_ATOMS: atom_id res chain seq x y z
N MET A 1 -18.07 -3.46 10.29
CA MET A 1 -16.76 -3.60 9.63
C MET A 1 -16.11 -4.85 10.19
N ILE A 2 -15.99 -5.91 9.43
CA ILE A 2 -15.36 -7.16 9.87
C ILE A 2 -13.85 -6.95 9.72
N ASP A 3 -13.12 -7.14 10.83
CA ASP A 3 -11.68 -6.99 10.86
C ASP A 3 -11.01 -8.05 9.97
N ARG A 4 -10.07 -7.63 9.14
CA ARG A 4 -9.34 -8.46 8.17
C ARG A 4 -8.61 -9.65 8.82
N LYS A 5 -8.18 -9.51 10.08
CA LYS A 5 -7.53 -10.57 10.85
C LYS A 5 -8.51 -11.65 11.31
N THR A 6 -9.74 -11.28 11.58
CA THR A 6 -10.81 -12.23 11.98
C THR A 6 -11.26 -13.04 10.76
N PHE A 7 -11.33 -12.41 9.58
CA PHE A 7 -11.67 -13.09 8.33
C PHE A 7 -10.62 -14.14 7.93
N MET A 8 -9.32 -13.82 8.00
CA MET A 8 -8.25 -14.77 7.66
C MET A 8 -8.11 -15.93 8.65
N LYS A 9 -8.39 -15.72 9.93
CA LYS A 9 -8.34 -16.80 10.94
C LYS A 9 -9.47 -17.81 10.79
N SER A 10 -10.65 -17.39 10.32
CA SER A 10 -11.76 -18.30 10.05
C SER A 10 -11.51 -19.24 8.87
N CYS A 11 -10.83 -18.78 7.82
CA CYS A 11 -10.52 -19.62 6.64
C CYS A 11 -9.41 -20.65 6.91
N ALA A 12 -8.40 -20.32 7.74
CA ALA A 12 -7.27 -21.20 8.01
C ALA A 12 -7.63 -22.37 8.95
N ALA A 13 -8.64 -22.21 9.81
CA ALA A 13 -9.03 -23.24 10.78
C ALA A 13 -9.81 -24.41 10.15
N PHE A 14 -10.37 -24.24 8.95
CA PHE A 14 -11.17 -25.29 8.30
C PHE A 14 -10.38 -26.26 7.42
N CYS A 15 -9.15 -25.93 7.03
CA CYS A 15 -8.34 -26.80 6.16
C CYS A 15 -7.38 -27.76 6.89
N ALA A 16 -7.22 -27.64 8.20
CA ALA A 16 -6.24 -28.42 8.98
C ALA A 16 -6.81 -29.64 9.74
N ALA A 17 -8.13 -29.85 9.74
CA ALA A 17 -8.73 -31.02 10.37
C ALA A 17 -8.97 -32.11 9.34
N GLY A 18 -7.94 -32.93 9.10
CA GLY A 18 -8.08 -34.23 8.44
C GLY A 18 -8.92 -35.16 9.33
N ILE A 19 -10.24 -35.11 9.19
CA ILE A 19 -11.13 -36.06 9.82
C ILE A 19 -11.41 -37.16 8.82
N SER A 20 -10.80 -38.29 9.08
CA SER A 20 -11.17 -39.58 8.52
C SER A 20 -12.62 -39.87 8.95
N CYS A 21 -13.60 -39.69 8.07
CA CYS A 21 -14.97 -40.13 8.26
C CYS A 21 -15.20 -41.48 7.58
N SER A 22 -15.19 -42.55 8.40
CA SER A 22 -15.83 -43.81 8.05
C SER A 22 -17.33 -43.75 8.39
N ALA A 23 -18.15 -43.95 7.37
CA ALA A 23 -19.53 -44.50 7.35
C ALA A 23 -20.67 -43.75 8.08
N LYS A 24 -21.58 -43.21 7.37
CA LYS A 24 -22.96 -43.63 7.04
C LYS A 24 -23.71 -42.46 6.40
N ALA A 25 -24.44 -42.81 5.34
CA ALA A 25 -25.20 -41.88 4.54
C ALA A 25 -26.27 -41.17 5.37
N ASP A 26 -26.19 -39.83 5.37
CA ASP A 26 -27.30 -38.90 5.28
C ASP A 26 -26.77 -37.60 4.73
N GLN A 27 -27.30 -37.16 3.59
CA GLN A 27 -26.77 -36.00 2.85
C GLN A 27 -27.12 -34.68 3.53
N PRO A 28 -26.08 -33.93 3.92
CA PRO A 28 -26.08 -32.50 3.71
C PRO A 28 -24.71 -32.03 3.18
N GLY A 29 -24.30 -32.47 1.98
CA GLY A 29 -22.99 -32.13 1.41
C GLY A 29 -23.01 -31.01 0.34
N ALA A 30 -24.18 -30.60 -0.13
CA ALA A 30 -24.31 -29.68 -1.27
C ALA A 30 -24.15 -28.19 -0.92
N THR A 31 -24.36 -27.77 0.30
CA THR A 31 -24.36 -26.36 0.70
C THR A 31 -22.96 -25.80 0.95
N SER A 32 -22.03 -26.58 1.48
CA SER A 32 -20.68 -26.11 1.82
C SER A 32 -19.77 -25.98 0.58
N GLN A 33 -19.87 -26.90 -0.36
CA GLN A 33 -19.10 -26.84 -1.61
C GLN A 33 -19.55 -25.68 -2.53
N ASN A 34 -20.86 -25.43 -2.59
CA ASN A 34 -21.41 -24.32 -3.37
C ASN A 34 -21.05 -22.95 -2.76
N ALA A 35 -21.01 -22.81 -1.43
CA ALA A 35 -20.57 -21.57 -0.80
C ALA A 35 -19.09 -21.25 -1.09
N CYS A 36 -18.19 -22.25 -0.99
CA CYS A 36 -16.77 -22.10 -1.28
C CYS A 36 -16.53 -21.74 -2.76
N SER A 37 -17.26 -22.33 -3.69
CA SER A 37 -17.15 -22.02 -5.12
C SER A 37 -17.67 -20.61 -5.46
N LEU A 38 -18.70 -20.12 -4.79
CA LEU A 38 -19.23 -18.77 -4.95
C LEU A 38 -18.24 -17.73 -4.42
N GLU A 39 -17.61 -17.95 -3.27
CA GLU A 39 -16.57 -17.07 -2.73
C GLU A 39 -15.34 -17.01 -3.65
N GLN A 40 -14.88 -18.12 -4.18
CA GLN A 40 -13.80 -18.19 -5.14
C GLN A 40 -14.12 -17.42 -6.43
N ASN A 41 -15.32 -17.60 -6.98
CA ASN A 41 -15.76 -16.86 -8.16
C ASN A 41 -15.83 -15.35 -7.92
N GLN A 42 -16.31 -14.92 -6.76
CA GLN A 42 -16.31 -13.51 -6.37
C GLN A 42 -14.90 -12.95 -6.24
N LEU A 43 -13.98 -13.69 -5.62
CA LEU A 43 -12.57 -13.30 -5.50
C LEU A 43 -11.91 -13.14 -6.87
N HIS A 44 -12.11 -14.10 -7.77
CA HIS A 44 -11.61 -14.03 -9.15
C HIS A 44 -12.18 -12.81 -9.91
N ALA A 45 -13.47 -12.53 -9.74
CA ALA A 45 -14.10 -11.37 -10.37
C ALA A 45 -13.53 -10.04 -9.83
N VAL A 46 -13.28 -9.94 -8.53
CA VAL A 46 -12.67 -8.76 -7.90
C VAL A 46 -11.21 -8.61 -8.37
N GLN A 47 -10.45 -9.71 -8.39
CA GLN A 47 -9.07 -9.71 -8.89
C GLN A 47 -9.00 -9.27 -10.36
N GLY A 48 -9.89 -9.79 -11.20
CA GLY A 48 -9.95 -9.40 -12.62
C GLY A 48 -10.30 -7.92 -12.82
N LYS A 49 -11.19 -7.36 -11.98
CA LYS A 49 -11.48 -5.92 -11.99
C LYS A 49 -10.28 -5.09 -11.56
N LEU A 50 -9.56 -5.51 -10.52
CA LEU A 50 -8.35 -4.85 -10.04
C LEU A 50 -7.28 -4.85 -11.14
N ASP A 51 -6.98 -6.01 -11.71
CA ASP A 51 -5.96 -6.17 -12.76
C ASP A 51 -6.27 -5.29 -13.98
N ASN A 52 -7.53 -5.28 -14.42
CA ASN A 52 -7.96 -4.45 -15.53
C ASN A 52 -7.87 -2.94 -15.18
N GLY A 53 -8.26 -2.56 -13.97
CA GLY A 53 -8.13 -1.19 -13.48
C GLY A 53 -6.68 -0.72 -13.47
N GLN A 54 -5.76 -1.55 -12.96
CA GLN A 54 -4.33 -1.27 -12.93
C GLN A 54 -3.72 -1.12 -14.33
N LEU A 55 -4.10 -2.00 -15.28
CA LEU A 55 -3.63 -1.90 -16.67
C LEU A 55 -4.10 -0.63 -17.36
N ARG A 56 -5.37 -0.25 -17.16
CA ARG A 56 -5.90 1.02 -17.69
C ARG A 56 -5.21 2.21 -17.06
N PHE A 57 -4.94 2.14 -15.78
CA PHE A 57 -4.21 3.20 -15.07
C PHE A 57 -2.78 3.31 -15.57
N ALA A 58 -2.08 2.21 -15.81
CA ALA A 58 -0.75 2.22 -16.43
C ALA A 58 -0.76 2.94 -17.78
N GLY A 59 -1.72 2.63 -18.67
CA GLY A 59 -1.89 3.34 -19.95
C GLY A 59 -2.22 4.84 -19.78
N PHE A 60 -2.93 5.21 -18.73
CA PHE A 60 -3.16 6.63 -18.40
C PHE A 60 -1.85 7.33 -18.00
N VAL A 61 -1.02 6.70 -17.14
CA VAL A 61 0.30 7.22 -16.73
C VAL A 61 1.21 7.38 -17.96
N GLU A 62 1.26 6.39 -18.85
CA GLU A 62 2.00 6.49 -20.13
C GLU A 62 1.54 7.67 -20.98
N SER A 63 0.23 7.93 -21.01
CA SER A 63 -0.33 9.06 -21.77
C SER A 63 0.11 10.41 -21.18
N ILE A 64 0.25 10.48 -19.85
CA ILE A 64 0.81 11.63 -19.16
C ILE A 64 2.29 11.79 -19.51
N GLU A 65 3.08 10.71 -19.48
CA GLU A 65 4.51 10.77 -19.84
C GLU A 65 4.77 11.30 -21.25
N LYS A 66 3.90 10.95 -22.19
CA LYS A 66 4.01 11.39 -23.59
C LYS A 66 3.64 12.86 -23.81
N ARG A 67 2.86 13.47 -22.92
CA ARG A 67 2.26 14.80 -23.12
C ARG A 67 2.85 15.89 -22.24
N PHE A 68 3.40 15.53 -21.09
CA PHE A 68 3.88 16.47 -20.09
C PHE A 68 5.40 16.37 -19.94
N SER A 69 6.06 17.49 -19.71
CA SER A 69 7.45 17.53 -19.30
C SER A 69 7.65 16.80 -17.96
N GLU A 70 8.88 16.42 -17.66
CA GLU A 70 9.21 15.77 -16.39
C GLU A 70 8.77 16.60 -15.18
N SER A 71 9.01 17.92 -15.22
CA SER A 71 8.65 18.83 -14.14
C SER A 71 7.13 18.91 -13.91
N GLU A 72 6.34 19.00 -15.00
CA GLU A 72 4.87 19.03 -14.92
C GLU A 72 4.31 17.71 -14.40
N ARG A 73 4.82 16.60 -14.92
CA ARG A 73 4.45 15.26 -14.51
C ARG A 73 4.73 15.03 -13.03
N ARG A 74 5.93 15.42 -12.56
CA ARG A 74 6.31 15.32 -11.15
C ARG A 74 5.35 16.12 -10.26
N LYS A 75 5.01 17.35 -10.64
CA LYS A 75 4.03 18.17 -9.91
C LYS A 75 2.65 17.50 -9.86
N LEU A 76 2.20 16.95 -10.98
CA LEU A 76 0.92 16.27 -11.09
C LEU A 76 0.85 15.04 -10.18
N PHE A 77 1.86 14.17 -10.27
CA PHE A 77 1.89 12.94 -9.46
C PHE A 77 2.10 13.24 -7.97
N ASN A 78 2.98 14.18 -7.63
CA ASN A 78 3.14 14.63 -6.26
C ASN A 78 1.82 15.17 -5.68
N GLY A 79 1.10 16.02 -6.42
CA GLY A 79 -0.22 16.51 -6.03
C GLY A 79 -1.23 15.38 -5.80
N PHE A 80 -1.24 14.38 -6.68
CA PHE A 80 -2.09 13.19 -6.52
C PHE A 80 -1.72 12.39 -5.26
N GLY A 81 -0.44 12.23 -4.98
CA GLY A 81 0.05 11.57 -3.77
C GLY A 81 -0.36 12.29 -2.49
N ARG A 82 -0.29 13.61 -2.45
CA ARG A 82 -0.77 14.43 -1.33
C ARG A 82 -2.27 14.21 -1.10
N GLN A 83 -3.07 14.23 -2.16
CA GLN A 83 -4.50 13.95 -2.06
C GLN A 83 -4.78 12.54 -1.54
N CYS A 84 -3.99 11.54 -1.99
CA CYS A 84 -4.08 10.17 -1.49
C CYS A 84 -3.78 10.11 0.01
N ALA A 85 -2.74 10.79 0.51
CA ALA A 85 -2.42 10.84 1.93
C ALA A 85 -3.56 11.42 2.77
N GLN A 86 -4.29 12.41 2.26
CA GLN A 86 -5.44 12.99 2.96
C GLN A 86 -6.58 12.00 3.18
N THR A 87 -6.72 10.96 2.36
CA THR A 87 -7.71 9.89 2.60
C THR A 87 -7.43 9.11 3.89
N TYR A 88 -6.17 9.11 4.34
CA TYR A 88 -5.73 8.46 5.59
C TYR A 88 -5.63 9.43 6.77
N ARG A 89 -5.94 10.72 6.58
CA ARG A 89 -5.73 11.75 7.59
C ARG A 89 -6.42 11.43 8.91
N ALA A 90 -7.74 11.27 8.89
CA ALA A 90 -8.51 11.02 10.11
C ALA A 90 -8.23 9.63 10.72
N SER A 91 -7.98 8.61 9.89
CA SER A 91 -7.80 7.24 10.34
C SER A 91 -6.37 6.94 10.83
N LEU A 92 -5.38 7.69 10.38
CA LEU A 92 -3.97 7.43 10.66
C LEU A 92 -3.22 8.69 11.08
N LEU A 93 -3.10 9.70 10.20
CA LEU A 93 -2.14 10.80 10.38
C LEU A 93 -2.46 11.68 11.60
N ASP A 94 -3.73 12.05 11.80
CA ASP A 94 -4.13 12.92 12.92
C ASP A 94 -3.91 12.25 14.28
N ARG A 95 -3.88 10.91 14.36
CA ARG A 95 -3.57 10.16 15.60
C ARG A 95 -2.13 10.36 16.07
N TYR A 96 -1.23 10.62 15.12
CA TYR A 96 0.20 10.79 15.41
C TYR A 96 0.69 12.22 15.29
N LYS A 97 -0.22 13.20 15.18
CA LYS A 97 0.14 14.62 15.11
C LYS A 97 0.95 15.04 16.34
N GLY A 98 2.16 15.55 16.10
CA GLY A 98 3.14 15.87 17.14
C GLY A 98 3.86 14.65 17.75
N ASN A 99 3.62 13.44 17.26
CA ASN A 99 4.23 12.20 17.78
C ASN A 99 4.86 11.37 16.67
N ILE A 100 5.94 11.87 16.09
CA ILE A 100 6.66 11.18 15.00
C ILE A 100 7.21 9.81 15.45
N ARG A 101 7.72 9.70 16.68
CA ARG A 101 8.27 8.43 17.18
C ARG A 101 7.18 7.35 17.25
N GLY A 102 6.00 7.68 17.76
CA GLY A 102 4.86 6.77 17.79
C GLY A 102 4.42 6.33 16.38
N PHE A 103 4.48 7.23 15.39
CA PHE A 103 4.18 6.88 14.00
C PHE A 103 5.22 5.92 13.40
N LEU A 104 6.51 6.15 13.62
CA LEU A 104 7.57 5.26 13.16
C LEU A 104 7.48 3.88 13.84
N ASP A 105 7.18 3.83 15.14
CA ASP A 105 6.96 2.58 15.87
C ASP A 105 5.77 1.78 15.32
N GLU A 106 4.67 2.45 14.96
CA GLU A 106 3.53 1.82 14.27
C GLU A 106 3.94 1.30 12.90
N GLY A 107 4.72 2.09 12.15
CA GLY A 107 5.27 1.71 10.86
C GLY A 107 6.14 0.46 10.93
N LEU A 108 7.08 0.40 11.86
CA LEU A 108 7.97 -0.75 12.08
C LEU A 108 7.19 -2.04 12.41
N ARG A 109 6.09 -1.93 13.14
CA ARG A 109 5.22 -3.09 13.40
C ARG A 109 4.52 -3.58 12.14
N ASN A 110 4.08 -2.68 11.26
CA ASN A 110 3.11 -3.02 10.22
C ASN A 110 3.67 -3.00 8.79
N TRP A 111 4.36 -1.91 8.37
CA TRP A 111 4.72 -1.71 6.95
C TRP A 111 6.17 -1.29 6.70
N MET A 112 6.93 -0.85 7.70
CA MET A 112 8.35 -0.51 7.55
C MET A 112 9.24 -1.67 8.02
N ALA A 113 10.31 -1.94 7.28
CA ALA A 113 11.37 -2.84 7.72
C ALA A 113 12.37 -2.11 8.62
N GLU A 114 12.65 -0.85 8.27
CA GLU A 114 13.59 0.01 8.98
C GLU A 114 13.05 1.44 9.02
N ALA A 115 13.27 2.12 10.14
CA ALA A 115 12.99 3.55 10.29
C ALA A 115 14.04 4.17 11.22
N SER A 116 14.54 5.34 10.84
CA SER A 116 15.44 6.14 11.67
C SER A 116 15.01 7.61 11.65
N TYR A 117 15.18 8.28 12.77
CA TYR A 117 14.92 9.72 12.91
C TYR A 117 16.08 10.40 13.60
N ASP A 118 16.80 11.24 12.86
CA ASP A 118 17.78 12.18 13.40
C ASP A 118 17.10 13.52 13.60
N GLU A 119 16.76 13.82 14.86
CA GLU A 119 16.07 15.03 15.25
C GLU A 119 16.93 16.29 15.08
N ALA A 120 18.24 16.16 15.32
CA ALA A 120 19.18 17.27 15.17
C ALA A 120 19.37 17.69 13.72
N ALA A 121 19.45 16.69 12.81
CA ALA A 121 19.54 16.93 11.37
C ALA A 121 18.16 17.16 10.72
N GLY A 122 17.06 16.92 11.43
CA GLY A 122 15.69 16.99 10.89
C GLY A 122 15.47 15.98 9.77
N THR A 123 16.09 14.79 9.84
CA THR A 123 16.01 13.78 8.78
C THR A 123 15.37 12.49 9.26
N ILE A 124 14.49 11.92 8.43
CA ILE A 124 13.86 10.62 8.65
C ILE A 124 14.17 9.74 7.44
N ARG A 125 14.69 8.55 7.68
CA ARG A 125 14.88 7.55 6.63
C ARG A 125 14.02 6.34 6.94
N ILE A 126 13.29 5.86 5.95
CA ILE A 126 12.42 4.68 6.05
C ILE A 126 12.68 3.71 4.90
N VAL A 127 12.56 2.43 5.22
CA VAL A 127 12.63 1.32 4.27
C VAL A 127 11.32 0.55 4.36
N ASP A 128 10.62 0.41 3.25
CA ASP A 128 9.38 -0.36 3.20
C ASP A 128 9.64 -1.87 3.39
N LYS A 129 8.71 -2.54 4.06
CA LYS A 129 8.80 -3.96 4.39
C LYS A 129 8.42 -4.85 3.20
N SER A 130 7.51 -4.39 2.36
CA SER A 130 6.97 -5.19 1.26
C SER A 130 8.02 -5.42 0.16
N PRO A 131 8.16 -6.65 -0.33
CA PRO A 131 8.99 -6.96 -1.49
C PRO A 131 8.31 -6.62 -2.83
N THR A 132 7.03 -6.24 -2.80
CA THR A 132 6.22 -5.84 -3.95
C THR A 132 5.59 -4.48 -3.72
N CYS A 133 5.26 -3.75 -4.78
CA CYS A 133 4.64 -2.43 -4.67
C CYS A 133 3.28 -2.52 -3.97
N THR A 134 3.10 -1.75 -2.90
CA THR A 134 1.87 -1.76 -2.09
C THR A 134 0.77 -0.84 -2.61
N CYS A 135 1.07 -0.01 -3.61
CA CYS A 135 0.09 0.89 -4.21
C CYS A 135 -0.97 0.09 -5.00
N PRO A 136 -2.26 0.20 -4.68
CA PRO A 136 -3.30 -0.57 -5.34
C PRO A 136 -3.51 -0.20 -6.82
N LEU A 137 -2.98 0.95 -7.25
CA LEU A 137 -3.06 1.42 -8.64
C LEU A 137 -1.92 0.87 -9.52
N VAL A 138 -0.88 0.33 -8.89
CA VAL A 138 0.31 -0.14 -9.60
C VAL A 138 0.18 -1.59 -10.01
N LYS A 139 0.47 -1.86 -11.28
CA LYS A 139 0.79 -3.20 -11.79
C LYS A 139 2.26 -3.24 -12.14
N GLU A 140 3.03 -4.00 -11.37
CA GLU A 140 4.46 -4.18 -11.63
C GLU A 140 4.69 -4.71 -13.05
N GLY A 141 5.72 -4.23 -13.71
CA GLY A 141 6.00 -4.54 -15.10
C GLY A 141 5.15 -3.81 -16.13
N SER A 142 4.08 -3.10 -15.72
CA SER A 142 3.21 -2.34 -16.63
C SER A 142 3.15 -0.85 -16.29
N THR A 143 3.13 -0.49 -15.01
CA THR A 143 3.03 0.92 -14.59
C THR A 143 4.39 1.60 -14.75
N PRO A 144 4.48 2.76 -15.46
CA PRO A 144 5.72 3.48 -15.62
C PRO A 144 6.36 3.90 -14.30
N PRO A 145 7.70 3.81 -14.17
CA PRO A 145 8.44 4.15 -12.94
C PRO A 145 8.29 5.59 -12.46
N SER A 146 7.96 6.51 -13.36
CA SER A 146 7.69 7.92 -13.04
C SER A 146 6.53 8.09 -12.06
N PHE A 147 5.59 7.13 -12.02
CA PHE A 147 4.48 7.19 -11.08
C PHE A 147 4.92 7.12 -9.60
N CYS A 148 6.15 6.68 -9.31
CA CYS A 148 6.71 6.75 -7.96
C CYS A 148 6.80 8.18 -7.39
N ASP A 149 6.79 9.22 -8.24
CA ASP A 149 6.70 10.61 -7.78
C ASP A 149 5.39 10.88 -7.00
N CYS A 150 4.35 10.08 -7.21
CA CYS A 150 3.13 10.09 -6.39
C CYS A 150 3.43 9.76 -4.92
N THR A 151 4.27 8.76 -4.67
CA THR A 151 4.60 8.37 -3.29
C THR A 151 5.37 9.48 -2.56
N LEU A 152 6.19 10.27 -3.25
CA LEU A 152 6.86 11.43 -2.65
C LEU A 152 5.84 12.43 -2.11
N GLY A 153 4.79 12.74 -2.88
CA GLY A 153 3.71 13.60 -2.41
C GLY A 153 2.97 13.04 -1.20
N TRP A 154 2.76 11.73 -1.16
CA TRP A 154 2.18 11.06 -0.01
C TRP A 154 3.07 11.21 1.23
N GLN A 155 4.38 10.97 1.11
CA GLN A 155 5.33 11.10 2.21
C GLN A 155 5.39 12.55 2.71
N GLU A 156 5.47 13.52 1.79
CA GLU A 156 5.51 14.93 2.16
C GLU A 156 4.25 15.37 2.92
N GLU A 157 3.07 14.99 2.49
CA GLU A 157 1.81 15.31 3.17
C GLU A 157 1.70 14.62 4.53
N ALA A 158 2.05 13.33 4.60
CA ALA A 158 1.97 12.56 5.83
C ALA A 158 2.92 13.10 6.90
N TYR A 159 4.19 13.26 6.56
CA TYR A 159 5.19 13.70 7.53
C TYR A 159 5.04 15.18 7.90
N SER A 160 4.62 16.05 6.96
CA SER A 160 4.32 17.44 7.34
C SER A 160 3.10 17.53 8.26
N THR A 161 2.08 16.70 8.07
CA THR A 161 0.93 16.64 8.99
C THR A 161 1.35 16.19 10.39
N ILE A 162 2.18 15.14 10.49
CA ILE A 162 2.61 14.57 11.77
C ILE A 162 3.57 15.52 12.50
N LEU A 163 4.54 16.09 11.79
CA LEU A 163 5.55 16.98 12.36
C LEU A 163 5.03 18.41 12.59
N GLY A 164 3.94 18.82 11.92
CA GLY A 164 3.47 20.20 11.91
C GLY A 164 4.43 21.17 11.22
N LYS A 165 5.32 20.68 10.38
CA LYS A 165 6.36 21.45 9.66
C LYS A 165 6.42 20.96 8.21
N PRO A 166 6.76 21.82 7.22
CA PRO A 166 6.97 21.40 5.86
C PRO A 166 8.16 20.44 5.78
N VAL A 167 8.04 19.44 4.91
CA VAL A 167 9.11 18.49 4.65
C VAL A 167 9.28 18.30 3.14
N HIS A 168 10.45 17.85 2.76
CA HIS A 168 10.78 17.38 1.40
C HIS A 168 11.13 15.90 1.46
N ALA A 169 10.57 15.11 0.54
CA ALA A 169 10.82 13.68 0.43
C ALA A 169 11.63 13.36 -0.83
N GLU A 170 12.61 12.50 -0.67
CA GLU A 170 13.43 11.94 -1.74
C GLU A 170 13.23 10.41 -1.77
N LEU A 171 13.25 9.84 -2.97
CA LEU A 171 13.16 8.41 -3.21
C LEU A 171 14.56 7.88 -3.54
N GLU A 172 15.22 7.26 -2.54
CA GLU A 172 16.57 6.70 -2.71
C GLU A 172 16.54 5.41 -3.54
N GLU A 173 15.51 4.56 -3.33
CA GLU A 173 15.33 3.30 -4.04
C GLU A 173 13.84 3.04 -4.25
N SER A 174 13.47 2.36 -5.35
CA SER A 174 12.08 2.02 -5.64
C SER A 174 11.97 0.71 -6.42
N LEU A 175 10.99 -0.11 -6.04
CA LEU A 175 10.64 -1.35 -6.73
C LEU A 175 10.32 -1.11 -8.21
N LEU A 176 9.53 -0.09 -8.55
CA LEU A 176 9.21 0.24 -9.93
C LEU A 176 10.40 0.74 -10.75
N ARG A 177 11.47 1.22 -10.09
CA ARG A 177 12.72 1.66 -10.73
C ARG A 177 13.78 0.55 -10.76
N GLY A 178 13.38 -0.69 -10.48
CA GLY A 178 14.26 -1.86 -10.50
C GLY A 178 15.04 -2.10 -9.20
N GLY A 179 14.72 -1.37 -8.14
CA GLY A 179 15.28 -1.58 -6.81
C GLY A 179 14.67 -2.81 -6.11
N LYS A 180 15.24 -3.17 -4.98
CA LYS A 180 14.80 -4.31 -4.17
C LYS A 180 13.72 -3.93 -3.16
N ARG A 181 13.61 -2.66 -2.81
CA ARG A 181 12.66 -2.08 -1.84
C ARG A 181 12.34 -0.64 -2.20
N CYS A 182 11.36 -0.05 -1.52
CA CYS A 182 11.18 1.39 -1.53
C CYS A 182 11.88 1.99 -0.32
N VAL A 183 12.77 2.97 -0.57
CA VAL A 183 13.55 3.67 0.46
C VAL A 183 13.34 5.17 0.30
N PHE A 184 12.93 5.82 1.37
CA PHE A 184 12.63 7.25 1.37
C PHE A 184 13.51 7.97 2.38
N LEU A 185 13.95 9.16 1.99
CA LEU A 185 14.59 10.13 2.86
C LEU A 185 13.72 11.38 2.95
N ILE A 186 13.26 11.71 4.14
CA ILE A 186 12.40 12.86 4.43
C ILE A 186 13.22 13.89 5.21
N ARG A 187 13.23 15.14 4.75
CA ARG A 187 13.95 16.25 5.39
C ARG A 187 12.97 17.34 5.81
N VAL A 188 13.09 17.79 7.04
CA VAL A 188 12.36 18.98 7.51
C VAL A 188 12.94 20.22 6.81
N ILE A 189 12.05 21.02 6.23
CA ILE A 189 12.42 22.31 5.62
C ILE A 189 12.38 23.38 6.72
N ALA A 190 13.48 24.12 6.84
CA ALA A 190 13.61 25.22 7.81
C ALA A 190 12.74 26.41 7.41
#